data_6e701257ad27975f487f7cc575abc2bd
#
_entry.id   6e701257ad27975f487f7cc575abc2bd
#
_cell.length_a   1.000
_cell.length_b   1.000
_cell.length_c   1.000
_cell.angle_alpha   90.00
_cell.angle_beta   90.00
_cell.angle_gamma   90.00
#
_symmetry.space_group_name_H-M   'P 1'
#
loop_
_entity.id
_entity.type
_entity.pdbx_description
1 polymer ?
#
loop_
_entity_poly.entity_id
_entity_poly.type
_entity_poly.pdbx_seq_one_letter_code
_entity_poly.pdbx_strand_id
1 'polypeptide(L)'
;MRRGLGIGFLLCGLALPASAVVIASDPGTGNTTPPADDPGFYRVGAPEIASVVYVGNGWVLTANHVTDTDVTIDGVVYPRVPGSRVTFINPNQTVPDLAAFRIDPAPDLPILPIRATTPGVGTPVVMIGHGLDRGDPVTWEGHDGFGTLGTQSVRWGTNEVEASGTLLDTAAIATVFDLAAPDHEAQAVYGDSGGPVFAKNAQDVWELAGIMFAVDLYEGQSFSHVLDGNVTYAVDVASYRDQIIATVRPECSNEVDDDFDTRTDFPDEPGCTSAEDLSERADCNDGLDNDDDGLVDLHADPGCRSRGDASREDPACDDGIDNDDDTFVDGADPECSASPAWWTDESVPYGCGLGWELVLVLPPLAALRNRRARAG
;
A
#
# COMPACT_ATOMS: atom_id res chain seq x y z
N MET A 1 13.47 -57.00 40.79
CA MET A 1 13.28 -56.26 39.53
C MET A 1 11.93 -55.56 39.53
N ARG A 2 11.88 -54.28 39.83
CA ARG A 2 10.68 -53.46 39.72
C ARG A 2 11.01 -52.33 38.70
N ARG A 3 10.30 -52.33 37.58
CA ARG A 3 10.40 -51.29 36.54
C ARG A 3 9.57 -50.10 37.00
N GLY A 4 10.23 -48.97 37.20
CA GLY A 4 9.55 -47.68 37.40
C GLY A 4 9.05 -47.11 36.08
N LEU A 5 7.77 -46.84 35.99
CA LEU A 5 7.11 -46.15 34.90
C LEU A 5 7.24 -44.63 35.16
N GLY A 6 8.08 -43.96 34.42
CA GLY A 6 8.20 -42.50 34.42
C GLY A 6 7.02 -41.90 33.65
N ILE A 7 6.10 -41.24 34.32
CA ILE A 7 5.05 -40.38 33.70
C ILE A 7 5.70 -39.05 33.41
N GLY A 8 6.01 -38.83 32.13
CA GLY A 8 6.38 -37.49 31.63
C GLY A 8 5.12 -36.59 31.64
N PHE A 9 5.10 -35.58 32.50
CA PHE A 9 4.13 -34.50 32.41
C PHE A 9 4.51 -33.61 31.21
N LEU A 10 3.72 -33.71 30.15
CA LEU A 10 3.72 -32.74 29.06
C LEU A 10 3.05 -31.46 29.60
N LEU A 11 3.85 -30.49 30.02
CA LEU A 11 3.38 -29.14 30.29
C LEU A 11 2.90 -28.54 28.95
N CYS A 12 1.61 -28.67 28.67
CA CYS A 12 0.94 -27.87 27.67
C CYS A 12 0.90 -26.44 28.23
N GLY A 13 1.85 -25.61 27.81
CA GLY A 13 1.84 -24.19 28.10
C GLY A 13 0.57 -23.60 27.47
N LEU A 14 -0.41 -23.28 28.31
CA LEU A 14 -1.52 -22.41 27.91
C LEU A 14 -0.87 -21.05 27.61
N ALA A 15 -0.74 -20.70 26.33
CA ALA A 15 -0.53 -19.33 25.93
C ALA A 15 -1.73 -18.54 26.41
N LEU A 16 -1.55 -17.70 27.41
CA LEU A 16 -2.57 -16.75 27.84
C LEU A 16 -2.71 -15.73 26.70
N PRO A 17 -3.91 -15.37 26.29
CA PRO A 17 -4.10 -14.33 25.31
C PRO A 17 -3.54 -13.01 25.84
N ALA A 18 -2.69 -12.41 25.07
CA ALA A 18 -2.12 -11.08 25.29
C ALA A 18 -3.08 -10.01 24.70
N SER A 19 -3.05 -8.77 25.15
CA SER A 19 -4.05 -7.72 24.82
C SER A 19 -3.42 -6.36 24.53
N ALA A 20 -3.97 -5.59 23.56
CA ALA A 20 -3.66 -4.19 23.24
C ALA A 20 -4.88 -3.32 23.44
N VAL A 21 -4.90 -2.03 23.13
CA VAL A 21 -5.84 -1.00 23.62
C VAL A 21 -6.70 -1.51 24.78
N VAL A 22 -6.71 -0.85 25.89
CA VAL A 22 -7.51 -1.30 27.05
C VAL A 22 -8.98 -1.05 26.75
N ILE A 23 -9.79 -2.13 26.79
CA ILE A 23 -11.25 -2.06 26.56
C ILE A 23 -12.02 -2.12 27.88
N ALA A 24 -13.12 -1.35 27.97
CA ALA A 24 -13.94 -1.30 29.18
C ALA A 24 -14.72 -2.60 29.45
N SER A 25 -15.14 -3.30 28.38
CA SER A 25 -15.96 -4.52 28.50
C SER A 25 -15.24 -5.70 29.17
N ASP A 26 -15.94 -6.46 29.96
CA ASP A 26 -15.41 -7.67 30.62
C ASP A 26 -15.38 -8.89 29.66
N PRO A 27 -14.37 -9.75 29.78
CA PRO A 27 -13.25 -9.74 30.74
C PRO A 27 -12.07 -8.88 30.35
N GLY A 28 -12.14 -7.99 29.35
CA GLY A 28 -11.03 -7.14 28.86
C GLY A 28 -9.99 -7.87 28.01
N THR A 29 -10.14 -9.17 27.82
CA THR A 29 -9.22 -10.03 27.05
C THR A 29 -9.74 -10.39 25.65
N GLY A 30 -10.91 -9.85 25.25
CA GLY A 30 -11.52 -10.03 23.92
C GLY A 30 -10.89 -9.20 22.83
N ASN A 31 -11.54 -9.14 21.67
CA ASN A 31 -11.19 -8.27 20.53
C ASN A 31 -9.80 -8.52 19.91
N THR A 32 -9.27 -9.74 20.02
CA THR A 32 -8.00 -10.18 19.42
C THR A 32 -8.16 -10.81 18.04
N THR A 33 -9.36 -10.76 17.51
CA THR A 33 -9.72 -11.17 16.15
C THR A 33 -10.52 -10.04 15.51
N PRO A 34 -10.57 -9.95 14.16
CA PRO A 34 -11.28 -8.87 13.48
C PRO A 34 -12.71 -8.69 13.98
N PRO A 35 -13.22 -7.45 14.09
CA PRO A 35 -14.64 -7.21 14.30
C PRO A 35 -15.46 -7.70 13.10
N ALA A 36 -16.77 -7.88 13.28
CA ALA A 36 -17.65 -8.31 12.19
C ALA A 36 -17.68 -7.32 11.01
N ASP A 37 -17.49 -6.04 11.30
CA ASP A 37 -17.30 -4.97 10.31
C ASP A 37 -15.84 -4.50 10.43
N ASP A 38 -14.94 -5.24 9.78
CA ASP A 38 -13.49 -5.08 9.90
C ASP A 38 -12.96 -3.84 9.16
N PRO A 39 -12.40 -2.84 9.86
CA PRO A 39 -11.78 -1.69 9.22
C PRO A 39 -10.38 -1.97 8.65
N GLY A 40 -9.80 -3.12 8.95
CA GLY A 40 -8.42 -3.46 8.54
C GLY A 40 -7.56 -4.02 9.68
N PHE A 41 -8.11 -4.89 10.51
CA PHE A 41 -7.42 -5.51 11.65
C PHE A 41 -6.09 -6.16 11.26
N TYR A 42 -6.06 -6.93 10.16
CA TYR A 42 -4.85 -7.61 9.67
C TYR A 42 -3.81 -6.68 9.02
N ARG A 43 -4.04 -5.36 9.02
CA ARG A 43 -3.06 -4.37 8.57
C ARG A 43 -2.19 -3.84 9.70
N VAL A 44 -2.59 -4.12 10.94
CA VAL A 44 -1.91 -3.61 12.12
C VAL A 44 -0.76 -4.52 12.46
N GLY A 45 0.42 -3.94 12.51
CA GLY A 45 1.67 -4.63 12.81
C GLY A 45 2.33 -4.13 14.07
N ALA A 46 3.30 -4.90 14.54
CA ALA A 46 4.09 -4.61 15.73
C ALA A 46 5.58 -4.50 15.37
N PRO A 47 6.18 -3.31 15.43
CA PRO A 47 7.61 -3.12 15.51
C PRO A 47 8.01 -3.17 17.00
N GLU A 48 8.59 -4.25 17.48
CA GLU A 48 8.92 -4.44 18.92
C GLU A 48 7.75 -4.15 19.87
N ILE A 49 7.75 -2.99 20.53
CA ILE A 49 6.78 -2.59 21.57
C ILE A 49 5.84 -1.47 21.09
N ALA A 50 5.63 -1.28 19.82
CA ALA A 50 4.80 -0.21 19.28
C ALA A 50 3.82 -0.78 18.24
N SER A 51 3.09 0.08 17.58
CA SER A 51 2.15 -0.27 16.53
C SER A 51 2.52 0.44 15.22
N VAL A 52 2.14 -0.19 14.12
CA VAL A 52 2.14 0.42 12.78
C VAL A 52 0.87 0.01 12.05
N VAL A 53 0.51 0.74 11.01
CA VAL A 53 -0.53 0.32 10.06
C VAL A 53 0.05 0.24 8.65
N TYR A 54 -0.16 -0.89 7.99
CA TYR A 54 0.18 -1.06 6.57
C TYR A 54 -0.83 -0.31 5.69
N VAL A 55 -0.32 0.55 4.82
CA VAL A 55 -1.16 1.43 3.98
C VAL A 55 -1.11 1.09 2.49
N GLY A 56 -0.25 0.15 2.10
CA GLY A 56 -0.08 -0.30 0.72
C GLY A 56 1.36 -0.13 0.22
N ASN A 57 1.71 -0.76 -0.90
CA ASN A 57 2.98 -0.63 -1.62
C ASN A 57 4.25 -0.78 -0.76
N GLY A 58 4.19 -1.64 0.24
CA GLY A 58 5.28 -1.83 1.18
C GLY A 58 5.42 -0.71 2.22
N TRP A 59 4.51 0.26 2.29
CA TRP A 59 4.57 1.34 3.26
C TRP A 59 3.74 1.06 4.52
N VAL A 60 4.30 1.45 5.65
CA VAL A 60 3.61 1.51 6.93
C VAL A 60 3.66 2.93 7.48
N LEU A 61 2.57 3.35 8.14
CA LEU A 61 2.51 4.57 8.94
C LEU A 61 2.64 4.25 10.43
N THR A 62 3.25 5.16 11.16
CA THR A 62 3.43 5.07 12.61
C THR A 62 3.61 6.46 13.24
N ALA A 63 3.66 6.54 14.57
CA ALA A 63 4.05 7.77 15.24
C ALA A 63 5.55 8.04 15.05
N ASN A 64 5.93 9.31 14.92
CA ASN A 64 7.33 9.67 14.61
C ASN A 64 8.31 9.31 15.74
N HIS A 65 7.84 9.26 16.99
CA HIS A 65 8.66 8.81 18.12
C HIS A 65 8.88 7.30 18.17
N VAL A 66 8.17 6.50 17.34
CA VAL A 66 8.35 5.06 17.20
C VAL A 66 9.56 4.78 16.31
N THR A 67 10.44 3.88 16.75
CA THR A 67 11.61 3.46 15.98
C THR A 67 11.18 2.51 14.84
N ASP A 68 11.73 2.71 13.65
CA ASP A 68 11.56 1.82 12.52
C ASP A 68 12.39 0.54 12.68
N THR A 69 11.72 -0.59 12.84
CA THR A 69 12.31 -1.94 12.94
C THR A 69 11.55 -2.88 12.01
N ASP A 70 11.94 -4.15 11.98
CA ASP A 70 11.14 -5.19 11.32
C ASP A 70 9.74 -5.22 11.94
N VAL A 71 8.73 -5.49 11.11
CA VAL A 71 7.33 -5.43 11.51
C VAL A 71 6.72 -6.81 11.44
N THR A 72 6.03 -7.23 12.50
CA THR A 72 5.20 -8.45 12.46
C THR A 72 3.75 -8.08 12.16
N ILE A 73 3.21 -8.55 11.04
CA ILE A 73 1.80 -8.38 10.62
C ILE A 73 1.21 -9.78 10.49
N ASP A 74 0.12 -10.06 11.17
CA ASP A 74 -0.58 -11.36 11.17
C ASP A 74 0.37 -12.57 11.36
N GLY A 75 1.33 -12.42 12.28
CA GLY A 75 2.33 -13.44 12.58
C GLY A 75 3.46 -13.60 11.55
N VAL A 76 3.48 -12.83 10.48
CA VAL A 76 4.54 -12.80 9.48
C VAL A 76 5.46 -11.62 9.74
N VAL A 77 6.78 -11.88 9.76
CA VAL A 77 7.80 -10.83 9.93
C VAL A 77 8.17 -10.25 8.56
N TYR A 78 8.04 -8.95 8.44
CA TYR A 78 8.42 -8.16 7.27
C TYR A 78 9.64 -7.30 7.61
N PRO A 79 10.78 -7.53 6.98
CA PRO A 79 11.97 -6.72 7.17
C PRO A 79 11.74 -5.26 6.79
N ARG A 80 12.24 -4.34 7.62
CA ARG A 80 12.23 -2.92 7.23
C ARG A 80 13.26 -2.66 6.12
N VAL A 81 12.96 -1.73 5.24
CA VAL A 81 13.91 -1.22 4.24
C VAL A 81 14.76 -0.11 4.88
N PRO A 82 16.08 -0.31 5.05
CA PRO A 82 16.94 0.70 5.68
C PRO A 82 16.96 2.01 4.88
N GLY A 83 16.81 3.13 5.59
CA GLY A 83 16.85 4.47 4.98
C GLY A 83 15.56 4.91 4.30
N SER A 84 14.51 4.10 4.33
CA SER A 84 13.20 4.44 3.74
C SER A 84 12.33 5.34 4.60
N ARG A 85 12.76 5.67 5.85
CA ARG A 85 11.95 6.48 6.75
C ARG A 85 11.72 7.89 6.21
N VAL A 86 10.46 8.28 6.15
CA VAL A 86 9.98 9.62 5.80
C VAL A 86 9.30 10.24 7.02
N THR A 87 9.63 11.49 7.30
CA THR A 87 8.98 12.33 8.31
C THR A 87 8.18 13.41 7.62
N PHE A 88 6.93 13.59 8.01
CA PHE A 88 6.06 14.61 7.45
C PHE A 88 6.38 16.00 8.03
N ILE A 89 5.97 17.05 7.35
CA ILE A 89 6.34 18.42 7.70
C ILE A 89 5.07 19.29 7.76
N ASN A 90 4.90 20.02 8.83
CA ASN A 90 3.86 21.04 8.96
C ASN A 90 4.12 22.26 8.05
N PRO A 91 3.10 23.03 7.67
CA PRO A 91 3.30 24.27 6.90
C PRO A 91 4.24 25.29 7.58
N ASN A 92 4.34 25.26 8.91
CA ASN A 92 5.25 26.11 9.70
C ASN A 92 6.67 25.52 9.87
N GLN A 93 6.98 24.43 9.15
CA GLN A 93 8.26 23.72 9.16
C GLN A 93 8.57 22.96 10.48
N THR A 94 7.60 22.79 11.37
CA THR A 94 7.73 21.87 12.49
C THR A 94 7.43 20.43 12.04
N VAL A 95 7.91 19.44 12.80
CA VAL A 95 7.73 18.02 12.51
C VAL A 95 6.62 17.47 13.38
N PRO A 96 5.51 16.97 12.81
CA PRO A 96 4.46 16.31 13.56
C PRO A 96 4.92 14.93 14.07
N ASP A 97 4.17 14.37 15.00
CA ASP A 97 4.42 13.01 15.48
C ASP A 97 3.83 11.95 14.51
N LEU A 98 4.24 12.02 13.25
CA LEU A 98 3.84 11.11 12.17
C LEU A 98 5.05 10.76 11.31
N ALA A 99 5.19 9.48 10.97
CA ALA A 99 6.23 8.99 10.08
C ALA A 99 5.73 7.81 9.23
N ALA A 100 6.40 7.58 8.11
CA ALA A 100 6.25 6.39 7.28
C ALA A 100 7.60 5.70 7.10
N PHE A 101 7.60 4.39 6.84
CA PHE A 101 8.78 3.65 6.37
C PHE A 101 8.35 2.43 5.58
N ARG A 102 9.28 1.86 4.80
CA ARG A 102 8.99 0.69 3.96
C ARG A 102 9.38 -0.61 4.64
N ILE A 103 8.61 -1.64 4.32
CA ILE A 103 8.89 -3.06 4.59
C ILE A 103 8.93 -3.82 3.27
N ASP A 104 9.75 -4.86 3.18
CA ASP A 104 9.93 -5.68 1.98
C ASP A 104 10.12 -7.17 2.37
N PRO A 105 9.39 -8.13 1.73
CA PRO A 105 8.40 -7.92 0.67
C PRO A 105 7.13 -7.18 1.17
N ALA A 106 6.40 -6.55 0.27
CA ALA A 106 5.13 -5.93 0.59
C ALA A 106 4.08 -7.00 0.97
N PRO A 107 3.28 -6.79 2.04
CA PRO A 107 2.10 -7.60 2.28
C PRO A 107 1.11 -7.56 1.11
N ASP A 108 0.54 -8.71 0.76
CA ASP A 108 -0.51 -8.80 -0.27
C ASP A 108 -1.85 -8.31 0.28
N LEU A 109 -1.96 -7.00 0.46
CA LEU A 109 -3.14 -6.31 0.98
C LEU A 109 -3.39 -5.06 0.12
N PRO A 110 -4.65 -4.76 -0.23
CA PRO A 110 -4.97 -3.61 -1.06
C PRO A 110 -4.56 -2.28 -0.39
N ILE A 111 -4.47 -1.22 -1.18
CA ILE A 111 -4.18 0.14 -0.67
C ILE A 111 -5.27 0.54 0.34
N LEU A 112 -4.84 1.11 1.46
CA LEU A 112 -5.74 1.57 2.50
C LEU A 112 -6.24 2.99 2.17
N PRO A 113 -7.57 3.21 2.12
CA PRO A 113 -8.10 4.56 1.94
C PRO A 113 -7.69 5.49 3.09
N ILE A 114 -7.16 6.66 2.74
CA ILE A 114 -6.80 7.73 3.68
C ILE A 114 -7.90 8.78 3.69
N ARG A 115 -8.41 9.09 4.86
CA ARG A 115 -9.51 10.04 5.02
C ARG A 115 -9.13 11.43 4.53
N ALA A 116 -10.04 12.05 3.77
CA ALA A 116 -9.81 13.36 3.16
C ALA A 116 -10.17 14.56 4.06
N THR A 117 -10.95 14.33 5.11
CA THR A 117 -11.43 15.40 6.02
C THR A 117 -11.32 14.96 7.47
N THR A 118 -10.95 15.88 8.35
CA THR A 118 -10.97 15.68 9.81
C THR A 118 -12.31 15.12 10.27
N PRO A 119 -12.35 14.01 11.02
CA PRO A 119 -13.59 13.51 11.60
C PRO A 119 -14.20 14.54 12.56
N GLY A 120 -15.50 14.79 12.43
CA GLY A 120 -16.22 15.71 13.34
C GLY A 120 -16.45 15.10 14.72
N VAL A 121 -16.74 15.93 15.71
CA VAL A 121 -17.18 15.51 17.05
C VAL A 121 -18.38 14.58 16.94
N GLY A 122 -18.39 13.48 17.73
CA GLY A 122 -19.40 12.42 17.69
C GLY A 122 -19.22 11.43 16.53
N THR A 123 -18.13 11.51 15.75
CA THR A 123 -17.83 10.49 14.73
C THR A 123 -17.36 9.21 15.43
N PRO A 124 -18.06 8.06 15.24
CA PRO A 124 -17.62 6.78 15.77
C PRO A 124 -16.30 6.34 15.12
N VAL A 125 -15.41 5.79 15.93
CA VAL A 125 -14.11 5.30 15.50
C VAL A 125 -13.83 3.90 16.02
N VAL A 126 -12.98 3.17 15.29
CA VAL A 126 -12.35 1.93 15.74
C VAL A 126 -10.86 2.17 15.88
N MET A 127 -10.35 1.87 17.07
CA MET A 127 -8.93 1.98 17.42
C MET A 127 -8.32 0.59 17.43
N ILE A 128 -7.17 0.40 16.80
CA ILE A 128 -6.47 -0.90 16.79
C ILE A 128 -5.01 -0.67 17.16
N GLY A 129 -4.50 -1.42 18.11
CA GLY A 129 -3.12 -1.26 18.56
C GLY A 129 -2.50 -2.56 19.04
N HIS A 130 -1.20 -2.50 19.40
CA HIS A 130 -0.40 -3.58 19.97
C HIS A 130 0.22 -3.16 21.31
N GLY A 131 -0.54 -2.45 22.13
CA GLY A 131 -0.08 -1.96 23.43
C GLY A 131 -0.11 -2.99 24.54
N LEU A 132 0.05 -2.50 25.79
CA LEU A 132 0.00 -3.34 26.98
C LEU A 132 -1.42 -3.82 27.27
N ASP A 133 -1.50 -5.04 27.83
CA ASP A 133 -2.76 -5.69 28.18
C ASP A 133 -3.45 -5.06 29.37
N ARG A 134 -4.79 -5.12 29.38
CA ARG A 134 -5.61 -4.78 30.53
C ARG A 134 -5.31 -5.70 31.70
N GLY A 135 -5.01 -5.09 32.85
CA GLY A 135 -4.87 -5.76 34.14
C GLY A 135 -6.12 -5.71 35.01
N ASP A 136 -5.91 -5.86 36.32
CA ASP A 136 -6.99 -5.85 37.31
C ASP A 136 -7.65 -4.46 37.40
N PRO A 137 -8.94 -4.40 37.85
CA PRO A 137 -9.59 -3.15 38.17
C PRO A 137 -8.82 -2.37 39.23
N VAL A 138 -8.74 -1.04 39.05
CA VAL A 138 -8.11 -0.11 39.99
C VAL A 138 -9.01 1.09 40.22
N THR A 139 -8.90 1.69 41.41
CA THR A 139 -9.46 3.00 41.71
C THR A 139 -8.34 3.90 42.19
N TRP A 140 -8.17 5.06 41.57
CA TRP A 140 -7.15 6.04 41.93
C TRP A 140 -7.78 7.44 42.05
N GLU A 141 -7.65 8.07 43.22
CA GLU A 141 -8.23 9.38 43.54
C GLU A 141 -9.74 9.53 43.23
N GLY A 142 -10.49 8.42 43.25
CA GLY A 142 -11.91 8.40 42.94
C GLY A 142 -12.28 8.14 41.51
N HIS A 143 -11.29 7.95 40.63
CA HIS A 143 -11.47 7.50 39.26
C HIS A 143 -11.28 6.00 39.18
N ASP A 144 -12.28 5.32 38.65
CA ASP A 144 -12.25 3.87 38.41
C ASP A 144 -11.59 3.58 37.06
N GLY A 145 -11.00 2.38 36.92
CA GLY A 145 -10.37 1.94 35.68
C GLY A 145 -9.66 0.61 35.83
N PHE A 146 -8.56 0.47 35.12
CA PHE A 146 -7.80 -0.77 35.03
C PHE A 146 -6.30 -0.51 35.14
N GLY A 147 -5.56 -1.46 35.71
CA GLY A 147 -4.12 -1.55 35.56
C GLY A 147 -3.75 -2.06 34.15
N THR A 148 -2.45 -2.03 33.83
CA THR A 148 -1.91 -2.70 32.63
C THR A 148 -0.98 -3.85 33.02
N LEU A 149 -0.87 -4.85 32.14
CA LEU A 149 0.05 -5.99 32.26
C LEU A 149 1.27 -5.79 31.37
N GLY A 150 2.31 -6.60 31.57
CA GLY A 150 3.54 -6.55 30.74
C GLY A 150 3.47 -7.37 29.45
N THR A 151 2.31 -7.88 29.07
CA THR A 151 2.08 -8.63 27.82
C THR A 151 1.41 -7.74 26.78
N GLN A 152 1.50 -8.12 25.51
CA GLN A 152 1.00 -7.34 24.35
C GLN A 152 0.31 -8.26 23.33
N SER A 153 -0.70 -7.75 22.62
CA SER A 153 -1.33 -8.38 21.45
C SER A 153 -1.97 -7.32 20.55
N VAL A 154 -2.32 -7.67 19.32
CA VAL A 154 -3.18 -6.80 18.52
C VAL A 154 -4.61 -6.90 19.02
N ARG A 155 -5.24 -5.74 19.26
CA ARG A 155 -6.62 -5.63 19.74
C ARG A 155 -7.31 -4.42 19.16
N TRP A 156 -8.63 -4.51 18.99
CA TRP A 156 -9.46 -3.38 18.61
C TRP A 156 -10.43 -2.98 19.74
N GLY A 157 -10.81 -1.72 19.73
CA GLY A 157 -11.92 -1.20 20.52
C GLY A 157 -12.55 0.00 19.82
N THR A 158 -13.65 0.49 20.38
CA THR A 158 -14.44 1.59 19.83
C THR A 158 -14.31 2.82 20.70
N ASN A 159 -14.56 3.99 20.11
CA ASN A 159 -14.71 5.25 20.81
C ASN A 159 -15.39 6.25 19.86
N GLU A 160 -15.55 7.50 20.25
CA GLU A 160 -15.98 8.57 19.37
C GLU A 160 -15.05 9.79 19.47
N VAL A 161 -15.02 10.59 18.43
CA VAL A 161 -14.20 11.81 18.42
C VAL A 161 -14.85 12.86 19.31
N GLU A 162 -14.14 13.30 20.35
CA GLU A 162 -14.58 14.34 21.26
C GLU A 162 -14.08 15.74 20.90
N ALA A 163 -12.91 15.82 20.28
CA ALA A 163 -12.30 17.07 19.90
C ALA A 163 -11.31 16.90 18.74
N SER A 164 -11.00 18.02 18.08
CA SER A 164 -9.84 18.12 17.17
C SER A 164 -9.08 19.41 17.44
N GLY A 165 -7.77 19.42 17.17
CA GLY A 165 -6.91 20.57 17.44
C GLY A 165 -5.44 20.28 17.15
N THR A 166 -4.55 20.91 17.90
CA THR A 166 -3.09 20.69 17.79
C THR A 166 -2.52 20.34 19.13
N LEU A 167 -1.74 19.26 19.19
CA LEU A 167 -0.97 18.83 20.36
C LEU A 167 0.49 18.59 19.95
N LEU A 168 1.46 19.19 20.65
CA LEU A 168 2.89 19.01 20.36
C LEU A 168 3.24 19.17 18.86
N ASP A 169 2.79 20.28 18.26
CA ASP A 169 2.95 20.58 16.83
C ASP A 169 2.27 19.57 15.87
N THR A 170 1.42 18.70 16.36
CA THR A 170 0.73 17.67 15.57
C THR A 170 -0.76 17.99 15.48
N ALA A 171 -1.32 18.08 14.27
CA ALA A 171 -2.77 18.12 14.09
C ALA A 171 -3.36 16.80 14.60
N ALA A 172 -4.33 16.88 15.50
CA ALA A 172 -4.82 15.74 16.26
C ALA A 172 -6.34 15.71 16.38
N ILE A 173 -6.87 14.51 16.51
CA ILE A 173 -8.20 14.19 17.05
C ILE A 173 -8.01 13.58 18.44
N ALA A 174 -9.01 13.73 19.28
CA ALA A 174 -9.01 13.21 20.65
C ALA A 174 -10.26 12.38 20.92
N THR A 175 -10.10 11.29 21.67
CA THR A 175 -11.18 10.45 22.22
C THR A 175 -11.05 10.42 23.72
N VAL A 176 -12.15 10.22 24.44
CA VAL A 176 -12.18 10.14 25.92
C VAL A 176 -12.64 8.75 26.32
N PHE A 177 -11.97 8.14 27.28
CA PHE A 177 -12.34 6.84 27.80
C PHE A 177 -13.47 6.98 28.79
N ASP A 178 -14.62 6.34 28.53
CA ASP A 178 -15.81 6.32 29.36
C ASP A 178 -16.18 4.88 29.75
N LEU A 179 -16.04 4.55 31.02
CA LEU A 179 -16.40 3.23 31.54
C LEU A 179 -17.93 2.95 31.50
N ALA A 180 -18.76 3.98 31.36
CA ALA A 180 -20.21 3.84 31.24
C ALA A 180 -20.67 3.74 29.77
N ALA A 181 -19.75 3.90 28.81
CA ALA A 181 -20.04 3.80 27.38
C ALA A 181 -20.39 2.37 26.95
N PRO A 182 -20.89 2.20 25.71
CA PRO A 182 -21.17 0.89 25.14
C PRO A 182 -19.96 -0.07 25.16
N ASP A 183 -20.25 -1.37 24.98
CA ASP A 183 -19.25 -2.42 24.88
C ASP A 183 -18.10 -2.05 23.91
N HIS A 184 -16.88 -2.44 24.27
CA HIS A 184 -15.65 -2.23 23.52
C HIS A 184 -15.07 -0.80 23.55
N GLU A 185 -15.60 0.09 24.40
CA GLU A 185 -14.98 1.40 24.63
C GLU A 185 -13.49 1.24 24.96
N ALA A 186 -12.62 2.04 24.31
CA ALA A 186 -11.20 1.81 24.34
C ALA A 186 -10.37 3.06 24.63
N GLN A 187 -9.26 2.82 25.34
CA GLN A 187 -8.19 3.78 25.62
C GLN A 187 -6.87 3.23 25.13
N ALA A 188 -6.07 4.08 24.46
CA ALA A 188 -4.69 3.75 24.13
C ALA A 188 -3.80 3.69 25.36
N VAL A 189 -2.82 2.80 25.31
CA VAL A 189 -1.80 2.61 26.34
C VAL A 189 -0.41 2.56 25.75
N TYR A 190 0.61 2.39 26.58
CA TYR A 190 1.97 2.20 26.11
C TYR A 190 2.08 1.03 25.12
N GLY A 191 2.62 1.30 23.94
CA GLY A 191 2.73 0.35 22.83
C GLY A 191 1.66 0.51 21.75
N ASP A 192 0.59 1.27 21.99
CA ASP A 192 -0.39 1.61 20.94
C ASP A 192 0.06 2.75 20.02
N SER A 193 1.12 3.45 20.37
CA SER A 193 1.75 4.48 19.51
C SER A 193 2.00 3.93 18.11
N GLY A 194 1.48 4.62 17.08
CA GLY A 194 1.52 4.21 15.69
C GLY A 194 0.33 3.35 15.24
N GLY A 195 -0.53 2.92 16.16
CA GLY A 195 -1.75 2.18 15.84
C GLY A 195 -2.81 3.05 15.17
N PRO A 196 -3.57 2.50 14.23
CA PRO A 196 -4.57 3.24 13.47
C PRO A 196 -5.84 3.56 14.28
N VAL A 197 -6.46 4.66 13.90
CA VAL A 197 -7.84 5.01 14.21
C VAL A 197 -8.60 5.07 12.89
N PHE A 198 -9.65 4.28 12.77
CA PHE A 198 -10.49 4.21 11.57
C PHE A 198 -11.83 4.90 11.80
N ALA A 199 -12.34 5.55 10.76
CA ALA A 199 -13.69 6.10 10.73
C ALA A 199 -14.36 5.81 9.38
N LYS A 200 -15.67 5.68 9.36
CA LYS A 200 -16.41 5.53 8.11
C LYS A 200 -16.65 6.88 7.44
N ASN A 201 -16.62 6.87 6.11
CA ASN A 201 -17.03 8.01 5.31
C ASN A 201 -18.56 8.02 5.07
N ALA A 202 -19.05 8.98 4.30
CA ALA A 202 -20.48 9.11 4.00
C ALA A 202 -21.05 7.95 3.15
N GLN A 203 -20.20 7.11 2.57
CA GLN A 203 -20.57 5.93 1.78
C GLN A 203 -20.45 4.64 2.60
N ASP A 204 -20.28 4.75 3.93
CA ASP A 204 -20.12 3.62 4.87
C ASP A 204 -18.85 2.79 4.62
N VAL A 205 -17.81 3.40 4.01
CA VAL A 205 -16.51 2.79 3.77
C VAL A 205 -15.53 3.20 4.86
N TRP A 206 -14.78 2.23 5.41
CA TRP A 206 -13.74 2.48 6.37
C TRP A 206 -12.54 3.19 5.73
N GLU A 207 -12.06 4.24 6.40
CA GLU A 207 -10.89 5.03 6.03
C GLU A 207 -9.97 5.18 7.23
N LEU A 208 -8.66 5.23 7.01
CA LEU A 208 -7.72 5.62 8.05
C LEU A 208 -7.97 7.10 8.39
N ALA A 209 -8.33 7.35 9.64
CA ALA A 209 -8.67 8.68 10.15
C ALA A 209 -7.59 9.24 11.08
N GLY A 210 -6.83 8.37 11.73
CA GLY A 210 -5.78 8.80 12.65
C GLY A 210 -4.72 7.76 12.94
N ILE A 211 -3.61 8.22 13.57
CA ILE A 211 -2.51 7.40 14.10
C ILE A 211 -2.33 7.77 15.56
N MET A 212 -2.52 6.84 16.49
CA MET A 212 -2.36 7.08 17.93
C MET A 212 -0.93 7.48 18.27
N PHE A 213 -0.74 8.55 19.05
CA PHE A 213 0.60 9.03 19.39
C PHE A 213 0.78 9.51 20.82
N ALA A 214 -0.29 9.87 21.53
CA ALA A 214 -0.21 10.37 22.89
C ALA A 214 -1.47 10.04 23.70
N VAL A 215 -1.31 10.08 25.03
CA VAL A 215 -2.41 9.98 25.98
C VAL A 215 -2.32 11.15 26.96
N ASP A 216 -3.46 11.62 27.46
CA ASP A 216 -3.52 12.55 28.58
C ASP A 216 -4.09 11.86 29.83
N LEU A 217 -3.36 11.97 30.92
CA LEU A 217 -3.63 11.30 32.18
C LEU A 217 -3.81 12.35 33.29
N TYR A 218 -4.46 11.98 34.37
CA TYR A 218 -4.55 12.86 35.53
C TYR A 218 -3.17 13.15 36.14
N GLU A 219 -3.01 14.31 36.73
CA GLU A 219 -1.73 14.70 37.36
C GLU A 219 -1.35 13.70 38.46
N GLY A 220 -0.20 13.06 38.33
CA GLY A 220 0.30 12.05 39.25
C GLY A 220 -0.25 10.63 39.02
N GLN A 221 -1.11 10.42 38.02
CA GLN A 221 -1.56 9.08 37.61
C GLN A 221 -0.38 8.26 37.10
N SER A 222 -0.32 6.97 37.47
CA SER A 222 0.65 6.03 36.92
C SER A 222 0.37 5.74 35.44
N PHE A 223 1.41 5.69 34.61
CA PHE A 223 1.31 5.21 33.22
C PHE A 223 0.84 3.74 33.10
N SER A 224 0.84 3.00 34.19
CA SER A 224 0.28 1.64 34.24
C SER A 224 -1.21 1.59 34.58
N HIS A 225 -1.87 2.73 34.67
CA HIS A 225 -3.32 2.81 34.90
C HIS A 225 -4.02 3.46 33.72
N VAL A 226 -5.20 2.95 33.38
CA VAL A 226 -6.17 3.50 32.46
C VAL A 226 -7.41 3.82 33.26
N LEU A 227 -7.78 5.08 33.34
CA LEU A 227 -8.86 5.55 34.20
C LEU A 227 -9.98 6.20 33.36
N ASP A 228 -11.18 6.10 33.84
CA ASP A 228 -12.33 6.85 33.33
C ASP A 228 -11.97 8.34 33.19
N GLY A 229 -12.22 8.92 32.00
CA GLY A 229 -11.84 10.31 31.66
C GLY A 229 -10.45 10.49 31.09
N ASN A 230 -9.61 9.44 30.97
CA ASN A 230 -8.34 9.57 30.25
C ASN A 230 -8.59 9.84 28.75
N VAL A 231 -7.62 10.50 28.10
CA VAL A 231 -7.73 10.93 26.71
C VAL A 231 -6.71 10.20 25.85
N THR A 232 -7.12 9.73 24.68
CA THR A 232 -6.23 9.30 23.59
C THR A 232 -6.18 10.37 22.53
N TYR A 233 -4.96 10.73 22.10
CA TYR A 233 -4.73 11.59 20.93
C TYR A 233 -4.22 10.75 19.76
N ALA A 234 -4.83 10.97 18.60
CA ALA A 234 -4.37 10.43 17.34
C ALA A 234 -4.09 11.58 16.36
N VAL A 235 -3.04 11.43 15.55
CA VAL A 235 -2.75 12.33 14.44
C VAL A 235 -3.99 12.40 13.54
N ASP A 236 -4.45 13.59 13.21
CA ASP A 236 -5.46 13.78 12.16
C ASP A 236 -4.80 13.59 10.78
N VAL A 237 -4.91 12.40 10.21
CA VAL A 237 -4.25 12.09 8.94
C VAL A 237 -4.76 12.91 7.77
N ALA A 238 -6.00 13.46 7.85
CA ALA A 238 -6.54 14.35 6.83
C ALA A 238 -5.69 15.62 6.67
N SER A 239 -5.08 16.09 7.74
CA SER A 239 -4.18 17.25 7.72
C SER A 239 -2.84 16.99 7.00
N TYR A 240 -2.48 15.73 6.81
CA TYR A 240 -1.23 15.30 6.18
C TYR A 240 -1.47 14.45 4.93
N ARG A 241 -2.74 14.35 4.50
CA ARG A 241 -3.19 13.42 3.45
C ARG A 241 -2.37 13.52 2.18
N ASP A 242 -2.18 14.72 1.66
CA ASP A 242 -1.47 14.90 0.38
C ASP A 242 -0.02 14.43 0.47
N GLN A 243 0.67 14.71 1.59
CA GLN A 243 2.02 14.21 1.82
C GLN A 243 2.05 12.68 1.99
N ILE A 244 1.04 12.10 2.68
CA ILE A 244 0.93 10.64 2.83
C ILE A 244 0.73 10.01 1.47
N ILE A 245 -0.21 10.50 0.67
CA ILE A 245 -0.52 9.98 -0.66
C ILE A 245 0.70 10.05 -1.57
N ALA A 246 1.34 11.20 -1.67
CA ALA A 246 2.58 11.36 -2.45
C ALA A 246 3.74 10.45 -1.98
N THR A 247 3.68 9.92 -0.72
CA THR A 247 4.71 9.02 -0.19
C THR A 247 4.37 7.54 -0.40
N VAL A 248 3.09 7.16 -0.23
CA VAL A 248 2.71 5.75 -0.06
C VAL A 248 1.96 5.17 -1.25
N ARG A 249 1.38 6.00 -2.11
CA ARG A 249 0.72 5.53 -3.31
C ARG A 249 1.74 5.22 -4.40
N PRO A 250 1.41 4.32 -5.31
CA PRO A 250 2.13 4.18 -6.58
C PRO A 250 2.19 5.53 -7.30
N GLU A 251 3.23 5.76 -8.07
CA GLU A 251 3.34 6.94 -8.93
C GLU A 251 2.08 7.07 -9.81
N CYS A 252 1.56 5.97 -10.32
CA CYS A 252 0.34 5.92 -11.15
C CYS A 252 -1.00 6.22 -10.43
N SER A 253 -1.00 6.67 -9.17
CA SER A 253 -2.21 7.05 -8.43
C SER A 253 -1.95 8.04 -7.29
N ASN A 254 -0.88 8.81 -7.37
CA ASN A 254 -0.46 9.72 -6.31
C ASN A 254 -0.83 11.19 -6.54
N GLU A 255 -1.49 11.49 -7.66
CA GLU A 255 -1.91 12.84 -8.08
C GLU A 255 -0.70 13.77 -8.41
N VAL A 256 0.45 13.19 -8.75
CA VAL A 256 1.70 13.89 -9.10
C VAL A 256 2.17 13.41 -10.47
N ASP A 257 2.70 14.30 -11.31
CA ASP A 257 3.41 13.98 -12.56
C ASP A 257 4.87 13.65 -12.19
N ASP A 258 5.18 12.35 -11.98
CA ASP A 258 6.47 11.90 -11.43
C ASP A 258 7.57 11.77 -12.49
N ASP A 259 7.23 11.66 -13.76
CA ASP A 259 8.17 11.58 -14.88
C ASP A 259 8.29 12.88 -15.69
N PHE A 260 7.49 13.90 -15.35
CA PHE A 260 7.48 15.24 -15.95
C PHE A 260 7.11 15.27 -17.44
N ASP A 261 6.24 14.37 -17.89
CA ASP A 261 5.74 14.32 -19.26
C ASP A 261 4.48 15.17 -19.50
N THR A 262 3.90 15.76 -18.45
CA THR A 262 2.67 16.58 -18.40
C THR A 262 1.37 15.78 -18.26
N ARG A 263 1.43 14.51 -18.02
CA ARG A 263 0.30 13.67 -17.66
C ARG A 263 0.41 13.29 -16.18
N THR A 264 -0.60 12.69 -15.66
CA THR A 264 -0.67 12.37 -14.23
C THR A 264 -1.56 11.17 -14.06
N ASP A 265 -1.06 10.14 -13.42
CA ASP A 265 -1.80 8.96 -13.01
C ASP A 265 -2.53 8.18 -14.13
N PHE A 266 -2.87 6.96 -13.81
CA PHE A 266 -3.79 6.13 -14.62
C PHE A 266 -5.21 6.76 -14.63
N PRO A 267 -5.96 6.78 -15.75
CA PRO A 267 -5.65 6.14 -17.04
C PRO A 267 -5.00 7.08 -18.08
N ASP A 268 -4.65 8.30 -17.73
CA ASP A 268 -4.17 9.30 -18.66
C ASP A 268 -2.65 9.19 -18.93
N GLU A 269 -1.92 8.48 -18.04
CA GLU A 269 -0.49 8.24 -18.10
C GLU A 269 -0.16 6.97 -18.89
N PRO A 270 0.62 7.04 -20.00
CA PRO A 270 0.95 5.87 -20.83
C PRO A 270 1.83 4.83 -20.15
N GLY A 271 2.67 5.24 -19.18
CA GLY A 271 3.49 4.33 -18.38
C GLY A 271 2.71 3.53 -17.37
N CYS A 272 1.44 3.90 -17.13
CA CYS A 272 0.59 3.26 -16.16
C CYS A 272 -0.35 2.23 -16.81
N THR A 273 -0.13 0.96 -16.58
CA THR A 273 -1.07 -0.11 -16.97
C THR A 273 -2.23 -0.23 -15.98
N SER A 274 -2.04 0.25 -14.75
CA SER A 274 -3.04 0.30 -13.67
C SER A 274 -2.73 1.43 -12.69
N ALA A 275 -3.72 1.80 -11.87
CA ALA A 275 -3.51 2.73 -10.75
C ALA A 275 -2.60 2.18 -9.62
N GLU A 276 -2.16 0.93 -9.72
CA GLU A 276 -1.32 0.23 -8.75
C GLU A 276 0.13 0.11 -9.23
N ASP A 277 0.46 0.61 -10.43
CA ASP A 277 1.81 0.60 -10.94
C ASP A 277 2.70 1.56 -10.15
N LEU A 278 3.89 1.08 -9.82
CA LEU A 278 4.83 1.78 -8.94
C LEU A 278 5.61 2.90 -9.65
N SER A 279 5.55 2.97 -10.98
CA SER A 279 6.21 3.97 -11.79
C SER A 279 5.29 4.50 -12.86
N GLU A 280 5.29 5.81 -13.09
CA GLU A 280 4.64 6.47 -14.23
C GLU A 280 5.47 6.37 -15.50
N ARG A 281 6.73 5.96 -15.38
CA ARG A 281 7.62 5.86 -16.54
C ARG A 281 7.18 4.72 -17.44
N ALA A 282 6.95 5.07 -18.69
CA ALA A 282 6.76 4.08 -19.74
C ALA A 282 8.02 3.23 -19.91
N ASP A 283 7.86 1.99 -20.34
CA ASP A 283 8.96 1.04 -20.56
C ASP A 283 10.10 1.65 -21.38
N CYS A 284 9.79 2.47 -22.37
CA CYS A 284 10.78 3.21 -23.18
C CYS A 284 11.43 4.43 -22.48
N ASN A 285 11.29 4.60 -21.18
CA ASN A 285 11.87 5.71 -20.40
C ASN A 285 12.11 5.35 -18.92
N ASP A 286 12.19 4.07 -18.59
CA ASP A 286 12.36 3.61 -17.20
C ASP A 286 13.81 3.25 -16.83
N GLY A 287 14.70 3.20 -17.81
CA GLY A 287 16.11 2.87 -17.65
C GLY A 287 16.40 1.37 -17.53
N LEU A 288 15.43 0.52 -17.86
CA LEU A 288 15.56 -0.92 -17.91
C LEU A 288 15.60 -1.41 -19.36
N ASP A 289 16.05 -2.62 -19.58
CA ASP A 289 15.99 -3.37 -20.82
C ASP A 289 14.80 -4.33 -20.65
N ASN A 290 13.63 -3.97 -21.18
CA ASN A 290 12.37 -4.63 -20.88
C ASN A 290 12.07 -5.84 -21.78
N ASP A 291 12.80 -5.96 -22.91
CA ASP A 291 12.72 -7.09 -23.85
C ASP A 291 13.97 -8.00 -23.84
N ASP A 292 14.98 -7.67 -23.00
CA ASP A 292 16.24 -8.43 -22.84
C ASP A 292 17.10 -8.46 -24.13
N ASP A 293 16.97 -7.48 -25.05
CA ASP A 293 17.76 -7.42 -26.29
C ASP A 293 19.13 -6.75 -26.12
N GLY A 294 19.37 -6.12 -24.95
CA GLY A 294 20.61 -5.43 -24.57
C GLY A 294 20.61 -3.95 -24.91
N LEU A 295 19.51 -3.39 -25.39
CA LEU A 295 19.28 -1.97 -25.61
C LEU A 295 18.38 -1.43 -24.50
N VAL A 296 18.31 -0.13 -24.31
CA VAL A 296 17.58 0.50 -23.19
C VAL A 296 17.02 1.82 -23.67
N ASP A 297 15.75 2.03 -23.45
CA ASP A 297 15.01 3.27 -23.68
C ASP A 297 15.08 3.83 -25.14
N LEU A 298 14.25 4.83 -25.38
CA LEU A 298 14.00 5.49 -26.67
C LEU A 298 15.21 5.79 -27.55
N HIS A 299 16.37 6.06 -26.98
CA HIS A 299 17.51 6.51 -27.81
C HIS A 299 18.45 5.39 -28.23
N ALA A 300 18.38 4.26 -27.55
CA ALA A 300 19.22 3.12 -27.85
C ALA A 300 18.37 1.99 -28.46
N ASP A 301 17.11 1.89 -28.06
CA ASP A 301 16.20 0.85 -28.44
C ASP A 301 15.31 1.23 -29.62
N PRO A 302 15.33 0.45 -30.74
CA PRO A 302 14.46 0.65 -31.89
C PRO A 302 12.98 0.29 -31.66
N GLY A 303 12.65 -0.53 -30.65
CA GLY A 303 11.30 -0.84 -30.24
C GLY A 303 10.57 0.39 -29.71
N CYS A 304 11.34 1.34 -29.17
CA CYS A 304 10.83 2.57 -28.61
C CYS A 304 10.52 3.65 -29.65
N ARG A 305 9.26 4.03 -29.79
CA ARG A 305 8.82 5.10 -30.70
C ARG A 305 8.77 6.48 -30.05
N SER A 306 8.56 6.53 -28.75
CA SER A 306 8.52 7.76 -27.93
C SER A 306 8.80 7.45 -26.47
N ARG A 307 9.09 8.47 -25.66
CA ARG A 307 9.27 8.31 -24.19
C ARG A 307 8.04 7.81 -23.45
N GLY A 308 6.85 8.02 -23.99
CA GLY A 308 5.59 7.55 -23.46
C GLY A 308 5.12 6.25 -24.13
N ASP A 309 6.03 5.48 -24.72
CA ASP A 309 5.70 4.20 -25.34
C ASP A 309 5.80 3.10 -24.28
N ALA A 310 4.67 2.49 -24.00
CA ALA A 310 4.52 1.39 -23.02
C ALA A 310 4.54 0.01 -23.70
N SER A 311 5.21 -0.12 -24.85
CA SER A 311 5.27 -1.35 -25.64
C SER A 311 6.29 -2.38 -25.15
N ARG A 312 6.83 -2.24 -23.95
CA ARG A 312 7.90 -3.07 -23.39
C ARG A 312 9.19 -3.09 -24.20
N GLU A 313 9.42 -2.06 -24.97
CA GLU A 313 10.55 -1.98 -25.90
C GLU A 313 10.51 -3.03 -27.03
N ASP A 314 9.55 -3.95 -27.03
CA ASP A 314 9.38 -4.98 -28.06
C ASP A 314 9.02 -4.36 -29.41
N PRO A 315 9.87 -4.49 -30.43
CA PRO A 315 9.49 -4.09 -31.78
C PRO A 315 8.37 -4.99 -32.31
N ALA A 316 7.51 -4.46 -33.19
CA ALA A 316 6.39 -5.21 -33.77
C ALA A 316 6.80 -6.49 -34.52
N CYS A 317 8.07 -6.69 -34.79
CA CYS A 317 8.62 -7.90 -35.38
C CYS A 317 9.20 -8.89 -34.38
N ASP A 318 9.01 -8.69 -33.06
CA ASP A 318 9.48 -9.59 -31.98
C ASP A 318 8.59 -9.53 -30.73
N ASP A 319 7.35 -9.04 -30.85
CA ASP A 319 6.42 -8.90 -29.74
C ASP A 319 5.45 -10.11 -29.55
N GLY A 320 5.56 -11.12 -30.39
CA GLY A 320 4.72 -12.32 -30.35
C GLY A 320 3.29 -12.11 -30.85
N ILE A 321 2.99 -10.98 -31.47
CA ILE A 321 1.65 -10.60 -31.94
C ILE A 321 1.64 -10.53 -33.47
N ASP A 322 0.54 -10.95 -34.12
CA ASP A 322 0.24 -10.67 -35.51
C ASP A 322 -0.32 -9.24 -35.63
N ASN A 323 0.53 -8.27 -35.92
CA ASN A 323 0.22 -6.84 -35.84
C ASN A 323 -0.60 -6.31 -37.05
N ASP A 324 -0.69 -7.08 -38.16
CA ASP A 324 -1.47 -6.71 -39.35
C ASP A 324 -2.58 -7.66 -39.71
N ASP A 325 -2.83 -8.68 -38.85
CA ASP A 325 -3.90 -9.69 -39.03
C ASP A 325 -3.73 -10.56 -40.31
N ASP A 326 -2.50 -10.77 -40.82
CA ASP A 326 -2.26 -11.57 -42.02
C ASP A 326 -1.96 -13.04 -41.70
N THR A 327 -1.87 -13.42 -40.43
CA THR A 327 -1.60 -14.77 -39.89
C THR A 327 -0.14 -15.16 -39.74
N PHE A 328 0.79 -14.30 -40.03
CA PHE A 328 2.17 -14.46 -39.69
C PHE A 328 2.49 -13.67 -38.43
N VAL A 329 3.53 -14.03 -37.72
CA VAL A 329 3.94 -13.43 -36.46
C VAL A 329 5.46 -13.24 -36.49
N ASP A 330 5.94 -12.11 -36.09
CA ASP A 330 7.37 -11.80 -35.91
C ASP A 330 8.26 -12.20 -37.10
N GLY A 331 9.36 -12.85 -36.84
CA GLY A 331 10.31 -13.32 -37.85
C GLY A 331 9.75 -14.31 -38.89
N ALA A 332 8.52 -14.80 -38.71
CA ALA A 332 7.81 -15.60 -39.73
C ALA A 332 7.08 -14.70 -40.72
N ASP A 333 6.88 -13.43 -40.38
CA ASP A 333 6.27 -12.43 -41.24
C ASP A 333 7.22 -11.99 -42.35
N PRO A 334 6.74 -11.97 -43.63
CA PRO A 334 7.58 -11.51 -44.76
C PRO A 334 8.02 -10.07 -44.64
N GLU A 335 7.27 -9.20 -43.98
CA GLU A 335 7.61 -7.80 -43.75
C GLU A 335 8.77 -7.68 -42.74
N CYS A 336 8.79 -8.48 -41.69
CA CYS A 336 9.87 -8.56 -40.73
C CYS A 336 11.13 -9.21 -41.33
N SER A 337 10.98 -10.18 -42.22
CA SER A 337 12.11 -10.90 -42.84
C SER A 337 12.99 -10.06 -43.77
N ALA A 338 12.51 -8.91 -44.18
CA ALA A 338 13.23 -7.99 -45.10
C ALA A 338 14.07 -6.94 -44.37
N SER A 339 14.00 -6.86 -43.05
CA SER A 339 14.65 -5.84 -42.23
C SER A 339 15.49 -6.49 -41.11
N PRO A 340 16.48 -5.80 -40.53
CA PRO A 340 17.18 -6.31 -39.36
C PRO A 340 16.20 -6.61 -38.22
N ALA A 341 16.48 -7.60 -37.36
CA ALA A 341 15.63 -8.19 -36.37
C ALA A 341 15.06 -7.23 -35.29
N TRP A 342 15.38 -5.97 -35.33
CA TRP A 342 14.95 -4.88 -34.46
C TRP A 342 14.09 -3.83 -35.16
N TRP A 343 13.48 -4.14 -36.28
CA TRP A 343 12.60 -3.25 -37.04
C TRP A 343 11.14 -3.60 -36.91
N THR A 344 10.49 -2.86 -36.59
CA THR A 344 9.44 -2.04 -36.07
C THR A 344 8.11 -2.02 -36.83
N ASP A 345 7.86 -2.75 -37.90
CA ASP A 345 6.64 -2.54 -38.63
C ASP A 345 6.13 -3.79 -39.37
N GLU A 346 5.46 -4.68 -38.64
CA GLU A 346 4.52 -5.62 -39.22
C GLU A 346 3.26 -4.93 -39.76
N SER A 347 3.05 -3.65 -39.44
CA SER A 347 1.81 -2.94 -39.68
C SER A 347 1.64 -2.36 -41.10
N VAL A 348 2.50 -2.70 -42.02
CA VAL A 348 2.28 -2.36 -43.42
C VAL A 348 1.68 -3.56 -44.14
N PRO A 349 0.31 -3.66 -44.24
CA PRO A 349 -0.25 -4.69 -45.06
C PRO A 349 0.39 -4.63 -46.43
N TYR A 350 0.77 -5.75 -47.04
CA TYR A 350 1.17 -5.85 -48.41
C TYR A 350 0.21 -5.01 -49.22
N GLY A 351 0.50 -3.77 -49.41
CA GLY A 351 -0.27 -2.94 -50.29
C GLY A 351 -0.39 -3.72 -51.56
N CYS A 352 -1.55 -3.83 -52.14
CA CYS A 352 -1.82 -4.39 -53.47
C CYS A 352 -0.93 -3.76 -54.54
N GLY A 353 0.36 -3.72 -54.29
CA GLY A 353 1.41 -3.34 -55.17
C GLY A 353 1.78 -4.57 -55.92
N LEU A 354 1.34 -4.62 -57.17
CA LEU A 354 1.80 -5.39 -58.29
C LEU A 354 3.23 -6.00 -58.15
N GLY A 355 3.43 -6.76 -57.02
CA GLY A 355 4.68 -7.38 -56.68
C GLY A 355 5.08 -8.48 -57.69
N TRP A 356 5.18 -9.66 -57.30
CA TRP A 356 5.62 -10.77 -58.10
C TRP A 356 4.56 -11.32 -59.08
N GLU A 357 3.28 -11.04 -58.90
CA GLU A 357 2.22 -11.36 -59.90
C GLU A 357 2.44 -10.65 -61.23
N LEU A 358 3.05 -9.44 -61.24
CA LEU A 358 3.50 -8.77 -62.46
C LEU A 358 4.67 -9.49 -63.14
N VAL A 359 5.48 -10.21 -62.36
CA VAL A 359 6.59 -10.98 -62.90
C VAL A 359 6.07 -12.21 -63.69
N LEU A 360 4.94 -12.76 -63.28
CA LEU A 360 4.32 -13.87 -64.01
C LEU A 360 3.50 -13.43 -65.23
N VAL A 361 3.02 -12.19 -65.24
CA VAL A 361 2.21 -11.66 -66.36
C VAL A 361 3.05 -10.96 -67.44
N LEU A 362 4.15 -10.34 -67.08
CA LEU A 362 5.04 -9.63 -68.03
C LEU A 362 5.68 -10.53 -69.08
N PRO A 363 6.15 -11.75 -68.80
CA PRO A 363 6.68 -12.62 -69.83
C PRO A 363 5.65 -13.03 -70.89
N PRO A 364 4.40 -13.41 -70.52
CA PRO A 364 3.37 -13.67 -71.54
C PRO A 364 2.99 -12.50 -72.42
N LEU A 365 2.91 -11.27 -71.82
CA LEU A 365 2.65 -10.03 -72.57
C LEU A 365 3.76 -9.66 -73.54
N ALA A 366 5.01 -9.83 -73.12
CA ALA A 366 6.17 -9.62 -74.01
C ALA A 366 6.20 -10.64 -75.16
N ALA A 367 5.81 -11.87 -74.91
CA ALA A 367 5.67 -12.92 -75.96
C ALA A 367 4.57 -12.60 -76.95
N LEU A 368 3.44 -12.07 -76.51
CA LEU A 368 2.35 -11.62 -77.38
C LEU A 368 2.73 -10.41 -78.24
N ARG A 369 3.49 -9.48 -77.76
CA ARG A 369 3.97 -8.32 -78.49
C ARG A 369 4.97 -8.72 -79.60
N ASN A 370 5.82 -9.70 -79.33
CA ASN A 370 6.77 -10.21 -80.31
C ASN A 370 6.11 -11.05 -81.40
N ARG A 371 4.94 -11.69 -81.14
CA ARG A 371 4.17 -12.41 -82.17
C ARG A 371 3.49 -11.45 -83.13
N ARG A 372 3.02 -10.27 -82.70
CA ARG A 372 2.45 -9.25 -83.60
C ARG A 372 3.50 -8.55 -84.47
N ALA A 373 4.72 -8.47 -84.02
CA ALA A 373 5.83 -7.88 -84.79
C ALA A 373 6.39 -8.81 -85.91
N ARG A 374 5.99 -10.10 -85.92
CA ARG A 374 6.41 -11.05 -86.96
C ARG A 374 5.31 -11.39 -88.00
N ALA A 375 4.13 -10.77 -87.85
CA ALA A 375 2.97 -11.00 -88.78
C ALA A 375 2.60 -9.71 -89.55
N GLY A 376 3.54 -8.71 -89.67
CA GLY A 376 3.37 -7.54 -90.45
C GLY A 376 4.54 -7.44 -91.47
#